data_6fcd25504ea18e2a4b319476fee09422
#
_entry.id   6fcd25504ea18e2a4b319476fee09422
#
_cell.length_a   1.000
_cell.length_b   1.000
_cell.length_c   1.000
_cell.angle_alpha   90.00
_cell.angle_beta   90.00
_cell.angle_gamma   90.00
#
_symmetry.space_group_name_H-M   'P 1'
#
loop_
_entity.id
_entity.type
_entity.pdbx_description
1 polymer ?
#
loop_
_entity_poly.entity_id
_entity_poly.type
_entity_poly.pdbx_seq_one_letter_code
_entity_poly.pdbx_strand_id
1 'polypeptide(L)'
;MGLFGFGKKKEEVKGGCCCGSAPVKEPECGCNGPVSEDKTYIAEEGCCACGGNGCHIKVLGAGCKSCHEQHENVKKAVADMNLDAEVEYITDMEKVMSYGVLSMPAIVVNEQVVSMGKVLKAAQVAELLKNLGC
;
A
#
# COMPACT_ATOMS: atom_id res chain seq x y z
N MET A 1 -6.40 23.31 -49.73
CA MET A 1 -5.17 22.52 -49.69
C MET A 1 -4.36 22.96 -48.50
N GLY A 2 -4.67 22.45 -47.34
CA GLY A 2 -4.01 22.77 -46.08
C GLY A 2 -3.43 21.51 -45.43
N LEU A 3 -2.13 21.39 -45.50
CA LEU A 3 -1.37 20.40 -44.76
C LEU A 3 -1.22 20.86 -43.32
N PHE A 4 -2.05 20.36 -42.44
CA PHE A 4 -1.84 20.51 -41.01
C PHE A 4 -0.91 19.38 -40.51
N GLY A 5 0.38 19.71 -40.44
CA GLY A 5 1.36 18.93 -39.79
C GLY A 5 1.17 19.01 -38.26
N PHE A 6 0.54 17.99 -37.64
CA PHE A 6 0.50 17.84 -36.22
C PHE A 6 1.81 17.24 -35.76
N GLY A 7 2.75 18.10 -35.35
CA GLY A 7 3.97 17.69 -34.65
C GLY A 7 3.63 17.17 -33.30
N LYS A 8 3.68 15.84 -33.11
CA LYS A 8 3.68 15.19 -31.82
C LYS A 8 4.97 15.55 -31.09
N LYS A 9 4.91 16.52 -30.21
CA LYS A 9 5.94 16.74 -29.21
C LYS A 9 5.88 15.60 -28.21
N LYS A 10 6.82 14.69 -28.28
CA LYS A 10 7.14 13.75 -27.20
C LYS A 10 7.74 14.58 -26.07
N GLU A 11 6.99 14.82 -25.01
CA GLU A 11 7.57 15.20 -23.73
C GLU A 11 8.09 13.94 -23.06
N GLU A 12 9.40 13.75 -23.19
CA GLU A 12 10.12 12.85 -22.28
C GLU A 12 10.10 13.47 -20.88
N VAL A 13 9.24 12.96 -20.04
CA VAL A 13 9.35 13.18 -18.61
C VAL A 13 10.49 12.30 -18.14
N LYS A 14 11.68 12.83 -18.13
CA LYS A 14 12.81 12.27 -17.39
C LYS A 14 12.47 12.38 -15.92
N GLY A 15 12.02 11.28 -15.34
CA GLY A 15 12.00 11.09 -13.91
C GLY A 15 13.42 11.19 -13.41
N GLY A 16 13.80 12.37 -12.94
CA GLY A 16 15.05 12.59 -12.27
C GLY A 16 14.99 11.92 -10.91
N CYS A 17 15.56 10.74 -10.80
CA CYS A 17 16.05 10.27 -9.51
C CYS A 17 17.08 11.27 -9.06
N CYS A 18 16.79 12.03 -8.02
CA CYS A 18 17.73 12.89 -7.34
C CYS A 18 18.75 12.05 -6.56
N CYS A 19 19.64 11.39 -7.28
CA CYS A 19 20.93 10.97 -6.75
C CYS A 19 21.96 11.96 -7.27
N GLY A 20 21.85 13.19 -6.83
CA GLY A 20 22.86 14.20 -7.08
C GLY A 20 24.08 13.89 -6.24
N SER A 21 25.14 13.45 -6.89
CA SER A 21 26.47 13.43 -6.33
C SER A 21 26.91 14.87 -6.07
N ALA A 22 26.77 15.30 -4.84
CA ALA A 22 27.55 16.46 -4.35
C ALA A 22 28.29 16.02 -3.09
N PRO A 23 29.59 16.29 -3.00
CA PRO A 23 30.36 15.99 -1.81
C PRO A 23 30.04 17.04 -0.76
N VAL A 24 29.13 16.77 0.10
CA VAL A 24 28.88 17.54 1.30
C VAL A 24 28.92 16.59 2.48
N LYS A 25 29.84 16.95 3.34
CA LYS A 25 30.07 16.47 4.70
C LYS A 25 28.88 15.75 5.30
N GLU A 26 29.17 14.56 5.75
CA GLU A 26 28.33 13.67 6.52
C GLU A 26 27.64 14.39 7.68
N PRO A 27 26.32 14.41 7.72
CA PRO A 27 25.65 14.38 9.01
C PRO A 27 25.58 12.92 9.43
N GLU A 28 26.34 12.60 10.43
CA GLU A 28 26.23 11.33 11.15
C GLU A 28 24.76 11.15 11.58
N CYS A 29 24.03 10.30 10.88
CA CYS A 29 22.80 9.74 11.40
C CYS A 29 23.19 8.77 12.52
N GLY A 30 23.46 9.32 13.67
CA GLY A 30 23.63 8.59 14.89
C GLY A 30 22.28 8.04 15.35
N CYS A 31 21.88 6.92 14.82
CA CYS A 31 20.82 6.11 15.40
C CYS A 31 21.38 5.33 16.58
N ASN A 32 21.79 6.02 17.62
CA ASN A 32 22.07 5.47 18.94
C ASN A 32 21.23 6.21 19.96
N GLY A 33 19.96 5.83 20.04
CA GLY A 33 19.10 6.16 21.15
C GLY A 33 18.95 4.93 22.04
N PRO A 34 19.07 5.06 23.37
CA PRO A 34 18.87 3.95 24.29
C PRO A 34 17.41 3.53 24.27
N VAL A 35 17.22 2.24 24.18
CA VAL A 35 15.93 1.56 24.30
C VAL A 35 15.38 1.85 25.69
N SER A 36 14.45 2.75 25.82
CA SER A 36 13.56 2.82 26.97
C SER A 36 12.19 2.36 26.53
N GLU A 37 11.76 1.29 27.15
CA GLU A 37 10.41 0.74 27.04
C GLU A 37 9.42 1.81 27.51
N ASP A 38 8.81 2.51 26.56
CA ASP A 38 7.57 3.21 26.82
C ASP A 38 6.70 3.11 25.58
N LYS A 39 5.57 2.48 25.78
CA LYS A 39 4.53 2.25 24.79
C LYS A 39 3.88 3.58 24.42
N THR A 40 4.56 4.36 23.64
CA THR A 40 3.92 5.47 22.98
C THR A 40 3.91 5.13 21.49
N TYR A 41 2.75 4.78 21.05
CA TYR A 41 2.43 4.50 19.67
C TYR A 41 2.70 5.78 18.86
N ILE A 42 3.85 5.82 18.26
CA ILE A 42 4.18 6.84 17.28
C ILE A 42 3.74 6.25 15.94
N ALA A 43 2.82 6.92 15.28
CA ALA A 43 2.54 6.69 13.90
C ALA A 43 3.86 6.80 13.14
N GLU A 44 4.41 5.68 12.72
CA GLU A 44 5.55 5.67 11.83
C GLU A 44 5.06 6.15 10.47
N GLU A 45 5.29 7.41 10.25
CA GLU A 45 5.31 7.95 8.91
C GLU A 45 6.44 7.22 8.17
N GLY A 46 6.02 6.32 7.29
CA GLY A 46 6.90 5.43 6.57
C GLY A 46 8.01 6.18 5.89
N CYS A 47 9.21 5.94 6.33
CA CYS A 47 10.38 6.13 5.51
C CYS A 47 10.14 5.45 4.17
N CYS A 48 10.32 6.20 3.10
CA CYS A 48 10.31 5.73 1.74
C CYS A 48 11.21 4.51 1.60
N ALA A 49 10.66 3.33 1.73
CA ALA A 49 11.31 2.12 1.30
C ALA A 49 11.33 2.15 -0.23
N CYS A 50 12.33 2.79 -0.77
CA CYS A 50 12.65 2.72 -2.17
C CYS A 50 13.12 1.29 -2.46
N GLY A 51 12.31 0.52 -3.12
CA GLY A 51 12.81 -0.71 -3.71
C GLY A 51 12.10 -1.97 -3.24
N GLY A 52 11.02 -2.22 -3.87
CA GLY A 52 10.28 -3.47 -3.85
C GLY A 52 8.83 -3.14 -4.16
N ASN A 53 8.30 -3.68 -5.22
CA ASN A 53 6.88 -3.61 -5.55
C ASN A 53 6.06 -4.43 -4.54
N GLY A 54 6.35 -4.29 -3.26
CA GLY A 54 5.63 -4.94 -2.18
C GLY A 54 4.31 -4.21 -1.97
N CYS A 55 3.21 -4.82 -2.35
CA CYS A 55 1.89 -4.32 -2.02
C CYS A 55 1.55 -4.69 -0.58
N HIS A 56 1.27 -3.69 0.24
CA HIS A 56 0.74 -3.90 1.58
C HIS A 56 -0.78 -3.96 1.54
N ILE A 57 -1.29 -5.13 1.84
CA ILE A 57 -2.73 -5.37 1.85
C ILE A 57 -3.19 -5.57 3.30
N LYS A 58 -4.05 -4.70 3.77
CA LYS A 58 -4.62 -4.81 5.12
C LYS A 58 -6.09 -5.19 5.01
N VAL A 59 -6.47 -6.24 5.70
CA VAL A 59 -7.87 -6.67 5.80
C VAL A 59 -8.40 -6.24 7.16
N LEU A 60 -9.35 -5.32 7.15
CA LEU A 60 -9.96 -4.80 8.36
C LEU A 60 -11.25 -5.56 8.67
N GLY A 61 -11.36 -6.07 9.88
CA GLY A 61 -12.56 -6.81 10.26
C GLY A 61 -12.69 -7.08 11.74
N ALA A 62 -13.93 -7.18 12.22
CA ALA A 62 -14.25 -7.41 13.64
C ALA A 62 -14.12 -8.89 14.09
N GLY A 63 -13.47 -9.75 13.32
CA GLY A 63 -13.31 -11.17 13.66
C GLY A 63 -14.54 -12.04 13.34
N CYS A 64 -15.49 -11.56 12.56
CA CYS A 64 -16.65 -12.36 12.13
C CYS A 64 -16.28 -13.33 10.99
N LYS A 65 -17.12 -14.31 10.72
CA LYS A 65 -16.89 -15.31 9.67
C LYS A 65 -16.63 -14.66 8.30
N SER A 66 -17.40 -13.66 7.93
CA SER A 66 -17.23 -12.93 6.66
C SER A 66 -15.87 -12.23 6.57
N CYS A 67 -15.34 -11.76 7.70
CA CYS A 67 -14.01 -11.13 7.74
C CYS A 67 -12.90 -12.17 7.53
N HIS A 68 -13.05 -13.35 8.12
CA HIS A 68 -12.12 -14.46 7.90
C HIS A 68 -12.16 -14.96 6.45
N GLU A 69 -13.34 -15.14 5.89
CA GLU A 69 -13.53 -15.51 4.48
C GLU A 69 -12.86 -14.47 3.55
N GLN A 70 -13.03 -13.19 3.86
CA GLN A 70 -12.38 -12.12 3.09
C GLN A 70 -10.86 -12.22 3.16
N HIS A 71 -10.30 -12.45 4.35
CA HIS A 71 -8.87 -12.62 4.54
C HIS A 71 -8.32 -13.83 3.76
N GLU A 72 -9.03 -14.96 3.78
CA GLU A 72 -8.66 -16.14 2.99
C GLU A 72 -8.71 -15.86 1.48
N ASN A 73 -9.75 -15.16 1.02
CA ASN A 73 -9.90 -14.80 -0.39
C ASN A 73 -8.76 -13.87 -0.86
N VAL A 74 -8.35 -12.93 -0.03
CA VAL A 74 -7.20 -12.06 -0.30
C VAL A 74 -5.91 -12.88 -0.40
N LYS A 75 -5.67 -13.79 0.55
CA LYS A 75 -4.49 -14.68 0.50
C LYS A 75 -4.47 -15.54 -0.76
N LYS A 76 -5.62 -16.10 -1.14
CA LYS A 76 -5.73 -16.87 -2.39
C LYS A 76 -5.42 -16.02 -3.61
N ALA A 77 -5.97 -14.80 -3.69
CA ALA A 77 -5.71 -13.89 -4.81
C ALA A 77 -4.22 -13.53 -4.93
N VAL A 78 -3.56 -13.24 -3.82
CA VAL A 78 -2.13 -12.95 -3.79
C VAL A 78 -1.30 -14.15 -4.23
N ALA A 79 -1.66 -15.35 -3.76
CA ALA A 79 -1.01 -16.60 -4.15
C ALA A 79 -1.21 -16.92 -5.64
N ASP A 80 -2.43 -16.74 -6.17
CA ASP A 80 -2.75 -16.98 -7.58
C ASP A 80 -1.99 -16.05 -8.53
N MET A 81 -1.70 -14.83 -8.07
CA MET A 81 -0.96 -13.84 -8.84
C MET A 81 0.56 -13.91 -8.63
N ASN A 82 1.04 -14.75 -7.70
CA ASN A 82 2.43 -14.81 -7.26
C ASN A 82 3.01 -13.42 -6.93
N LEU A 83 2.21 -12.62 -6.26
CA LEU A 83 2.63 -11.30 -5.81
C LEU A 83 3.35 -11.39 -4.47
N ASP A 84 4.45 -10.64 -4.35
CA ASP A 84 5.11 -10.41 -3.06
C ASP A 84 4.34 -9.33 -2.28
N ALA A 85 3.13 -9.69 -1.85
CA ALA A 85 2.27 -8.80 -1.09
C ALA A 85 2.16 -9.27 0.36
N GLU A 86 2.35 -8.34 1.28
CA GLU A 86 2.14 -8.60 2.69
C GLU A 86 0.66 -8.44 3.04
N VAL A 87 0.05 -9.51 3.55
CA VAL A 87 -1.35 -9.52 3.95
C VAL A 87 -1.46 -9.47 5.46
N GLU A 88 -1.90 -8.34 5.99
CA GLU A 88 -2.13 -8.13 7.41
C GLU A 88 -3.64 -8.19 7.73
N TYR A 89 -3.99 -8.84 8.84
CA TYR A 89 -5.36 -8.87 9.32
C TYR A 89 -5.49 -8.04 10.60
N ILE A 90 -6.26 -6.96 10.52
CA ILE A 90 -6.43 -6.00 11.61
C ILE A 90 -7.84 -6.12 12.18
N THR A 91 -7.92 -6.44 13.46
CA THR A 91 -9.18 -6.52 14.21
C THR A 91 -9.43 -5.34 15.14
N ASP A 92 -8.45 -4.45 15.24
CA ASP A 92 -8.50 -3.31 16.14
C ASP A 92 -9.46 -2.24 15.62
N MET A 93 -10.53 -1.98 16.36
CA MET A 93 -11.55 -1.01 15.99
C MET A 93 -11.00 0.42 15.90
N GLU A 94 -10.03 0.77 16.71
CA GLU A 94 -9.40 2.08 16.67
C GLU A 94 -8.68 2.33 15.35
N LYS A 95 -7.94 1.32 14.90
CA LYS A 95 -7.26 1.37 13.60
C LYS A 95 -8.27 1.39 12.44
N VAL A 96 -9.32 0.58 12.53
CA VAL A 96 -10.39 0.58 11.53
C VAL A 96 -11.04 1.96 11.40
N MET A 97 -11.29 2.62 12.52
CA MET A 97 -11.85 3.98 12.52
C MET A 97 -10.88 5.02 11.95
N SER A 98 -9.59 4.88 12.17
CA SER A 98 -8.59 5.80 11.62
C SER A 98 -8.53 5.77 10.09
N TYR A 99 -8.84 4.61 9.47
CA TYR A 99 -9.00 4.49 8.02
C TYR A 99 -10.34 5.01 7.49
N GLY A 100 -11.23 5.48 8.37
CA GLY A 100 -12.55 5.99 7.99
C GLY A 100 -13.52 4.90 7.49
N VAL A 101 -13.29 3.66 7.84
CA VAL A 101 -14.12 2.53 7.43
C VAL A 101 -15.34 2.41 8.32
N LEU A 102 -16.52 2.56 7.73
CA LEU A 102 -17.81 2.46 8.43
C LEU A 102 -18.45 1.07 8.33
N SER A 103 -17.99 0.25 7.41
CA SER A 103 -18.57 -1.07 7.15
C SER A 103 -17.49 -2.13 6.98
N MET A 104 -17.63 -3.24 7.70
CA MET A 104 -16.72 -4.38 7.65
C MET A 104 -17.35 -5.56 6.88
N PRO A 105 -16.55 -6.40 6.25
CA PRO A 105 -15.10 -6.33 6.09
C PRO A 105 -14.63 -5.24 5.12
N ALA A 106 -13.43 -4.72 5.31
CA ALA A 106 -12.81 -3.78 4.39
C ALA A 106 -11.43 -4.22 3.98
N ILE A 107 -11.06 -3.86 2.77
CA ILE A 107 -9.73 -4.10 2.20
C ILE A 107 -9.04 -2.76 1.97
N VAL A 108 -7.87 -2.63 2.50
CA VAL A 108 -6.97 -1.48 2.32
C VAL A 108 -5.73 -1.95 1.59
N VAL A 109 -5.37 -1.27 0.53
CA VAL A 109 -4.16 -1.54 -0.24
C VAL A 109 -3.35 -0.26 -0.31
N ASN A 110 -2.09 -0.32 0.11
CA ASN A 110 -1.21 0.85 0.16
C ASN A 110 -1.87 2.05 0.85
N GLU A 111 -2.54 1.79 1.98
CA GLU A 111 -3.26 2.76 2.81
C GLU A 111 -4.52 3.38 2.17
N GLN A 112 -4.89 2.91 0.99
CA GLN A 112 -6.14 3.29 0.33
C GLN A 112 -7.22 2.24 0.55
N VAL A 113 -8.39 2.67 1.00
CA VAL A 113 -9.57 1.81 1.14
C VAL A 113 -10.11 1.48 -0.25
N VAL A 114 -9.97 0.23 -0.65
CA VAL A 114 -10.39 -0.26 -1.97
C VAL A 114 -11.80 -0.79 -1.96
N SER A 115 -12.17 -1.45 -0.88
CA SER A 115 -13.51 -2.01 -0.72
C SER A 115 -13.93 -2.00 0.74
N MET A 116 -15.21 -1.74 0.99
CA MET A 116 -15.79 -1.80 2.32
C MET A 116 -17.20 -2.40 2.29
N GLY A 117 -17.55 -3.14 3.35
CA GLY A 117 -18.87 -3.71 3.55
C GLY A 117 -19.25 -4.87 2.61
N LYS A 118 -18.31 -5.37 1.81
CA LYS A 118 -18.56 -6.47 0.88
C LYS A 118 -17.50 -7.54 1.00
N VAL A 119 -17.94 -8.80 0.96
CA VAL A 119 -17.05 -9.95 0.83
C VAL A 119 -16.75 -10.16 -0.64
N LEU A 120 -15.52 -9.91 -1.03
CA LEU A 120 -15.04 -10.08 -2.39
C LEU A 120 -14.48 -11.49 -2.58
N LYS A 121 -14.73 -12.07 -3.72
CA LYS A 121 -14.11 -13.35 -4.13
C LYS A 121 -12.65 -13.11 -4.56
N ALA A 122 -11.84 -14.15 -4.51
CA ALA A 122 -10.42 -14.08 -4.90
C ALA A 122 -10.21 -13.47 -6.29
N ALA A 123 -11.05 -13.80 -7.28
CA ALA A 123 -10.99 -13.23 -8.62
C ALA A 123 -11.21 -11.69 -8.64
N GLN A 124 -12.17 -11.21 -7.85
CA GLN A 124 -12.45 -9.78 -7.76
C GLN A 124 -11.33 -9.02 -7.04
N VAL A 125 -10.77 -9.62 -6.02
CA VAL A 125 -9.58 -9.06 -5.33
C VAL A 125 -8.40 -8.98 -6.29
N ALA A 126 -8.15 -10.02 -7.08
CA ALA A 126 -7.09 -10.03 -8.08
C ALA A 126 -7.27 -8.92 -9.14
N GLU A 127 -8.50 -8.68 -9.61
CA GLU A 127 -8.78 -7.58 -10.53
C GLU A 127 -8.51 -6.21 -9.91
N LEU A 128 -8.89 -6.02 -8.65
CA LEU A 128 -8.61 -4.77 -7.92
C LEU A 128 -7.12 -4.53 -7.75
N LEU A 129 -6.36 -5.55 -7.39
CA LEU A 129 -4.90 -5.45 -7.24
C LEU A 129 -4.23 -5.10 -8.57
N LYS A 130 -4.65 -5.71 -9.67
CA LYS A 130 -4.15 -5.36 -11.02
C LYS A 130 -4.44 -3.90 -11.39
N ASN A 131 -5.63 -3.40 -11.06
CA ASN A 131 -6.00 -2.02 -11.33
C ASN A 131 -5.20 -1.01 -10.50
N LEU A 132 -4.73 -1.41 -9.33
CA LEU A 132 -3.89 -0.60 -8.45
C LEU A 132 -2.39 -0.68 -8.79
N GLY A 133 -2.03 -1.56 -9.72
CA GLY A 133 -0.65 -1.72 -10.17
C GLY A 133 0.21 -2.55 -9.23
N CYS A 134 -0.44 -3.43 -8.51
CA CYS A 134 0.24 -4.44 -7.70
C CYS A 134 0.64 -5.66 -8.51
#